data_675f068eaee8eebc055874bedbf46482
#
_entry.id   675f068eaee8eebc055874bedbf46482
#
_cell.length_a   1.000
_cell.length_b   1.000
_cell.length_c   1.000
_cell.angle_alpha   90.00
_cell.angle_beta   90.00
_cell.angle_gamma   90.00
#
_symmetry.space_group_name_H-M   'P 1'
#
loop_
_entity.id
_entity.type
_entity.pdbx_description
1 polymer ?
#
loop_
_entity_poly.entity_id
_entity_poly.type
_entity_poly.pdbx_seq_one_letter_code
_entity_poly.pdbx_strand_id
1 'polypeptide(L)' 'METRQRRPHNQLKDAMRKYLTTLDGGHASISEIKAAIEPEVGVAPASSYRSSLQDERYFERVSRGVFRLR' A
#
# COMPACT_ATOMS: atom_id res chain seq x y z
N MET A 1 2.62 28.27 -7.54
CA MET A 1 2.72 27.77 -7.20
C MET A 1 2.91 26.99 -6.73
N GLU A 2 2.71 26.56 -6.75
CA GLU A 2 2.85 25.83 -6.35
C GLU A 2 2.98 25.01 -5.91
N THR A 3 2.88 24.71 -5.79
CA THR A 3 2.97 23.99 -5.42
C THR A 3 3.40 23.25 -4.82
N ARG A 4 3.41 22.90 -4.29
CA ARG A 4 3.83 22.18 -3.71
C ARG A 4 3.89 21.11 -3.65
N GLN A 5 4.41 20.80 -3.81
CA GLN A 5 4.51 19.76 -3.90
C GLN A 5 4.52 18.91 -2.87
N ARG A 6 3.79 18.75 -2.38
CA ARG A 6 3.72 17.84 -1.33
C ARG A 6 3.23 16.50 -1.84
N ARG A 7 3.77 15.42 -1.31
CA ARG A 7 3.32 14.11 -1.72
C ARG A 7 1.86 13.91 -1.34
N PRO A 8 1.03 13.44 -2.26
CA PRO A 8 -0.36 13.18 -1.94
C PRO A 8 -0.49 12.12 -0.86
N HIS A 9 -1.48 12.29 -0.02
CA HIS A 9 -1.78 11.31 1.00
C HIS A 9 -1.99 9.92 0.44
N ASN A 10 -2.56 9.85 -0.76
CA ASN A 10 -2.99 8.60 -1.35
C ASN A 10 -1.92 7.88 -2.16
N GLN A 11 -0.74 8.48 -2.29
CA GLN A 11 0.27 7.87 -3.16
C GLN A 11 0.62 6.45 -2.72
N LEU A 12 0.86 6.27 -1.44
CA LEU A 12 1.21 4.95 -0.92
C LEU A 12 0.05 3.98 -1.09
N LYS A 13 -1.15 4.42 -0.76
CA LYS A 13 -2.34 3.58 -0.87
C LYS A 13 -2.59 3.18 -2.32
N ASP A 14 -2.46 4.12 -3.24
CA ASP A 14 -2.68 3.83 -4.66
C ASP A 14 -1.67 2.82 -5.18
N ALA A 15 -0.40 2.96 -4.77
CA ALA A 15 0.63 2.02 -5.19
C ALA A 15 0.34 0.62 -4.66
N MET A 16 -0.14 0.52 -3.42
CA MET A 16 -0.48 -0.78 -2.86
C MET A 16 -1.66 -1.42 -3.58
N ARG A 17 -2.66 -0.61 -3.91
CA ARG A 17 -3.82 -1.12 -4.65
C ARG A 17 -3.39 -1.63 -6.02
N LYS A 18 -2.53 -0.88 -6.68
CA LYS A 18 -2.03 -1.27 -7.99
C LYS A 18 -1.26 -2.58 -7.91
N TYR A 19 -0.39 -2.70 -6.91
CA TYR A 19 0.38 -3.92 -6.74
C TYR A 19 -0.52 -5.11 -6.47
N LEU A 20 -1.47 -4.97 -5.54
CA LEU A 20 -2.35 -6.07 -5.18
C LEU A 20 -3.25 -6.48 -6.33
N THR A 21 -3.58 -5.52 -7.20
CA THR A 21 -4.35 -5.84 -8.40
C THR A 21 -3.59 -6.82 -9.29
N THR A 22 -2.27 -6.69 -9.36
CA THR A 22 -1.47 -7.59 -10.19
C THR A 22 -1.44 -9.01 -9.65
N LEU A 23 -1.85 -9.22 -8.42
CA LEU A 23 -1.86 -10.55 -7.81
C LEU A 23 -3.15 -11.31 -8.11
N ASP A 24 -4.06 -10.70 -8.84
CA ASP A 24 -5.28 -11.35 -9.32
C ASP A 24 -6.05 -12.00 -8.17
N GLY A 25 -6.35 -11.19 -7.15
CA GLY A 25 -7.10 -11.66 -5.99
C GLY A 25 -6.25 -12.29 -4.91
N GLY A 26 -4.95 -12.38 -5.13
CA GLY A 26 -4.04 -12.91 -4.13
C GLY A 26 -3.78 -11.93 -3.01
N HIS A 27 -3.03 -12.38 -2.03
CA HIS A 27 -2.69 -11.57 -0.88
C HIS A 27 -1.19 -11.47 -0.73
N ALA A 28 -0.74 -10.51 0.07
CA ALA A 28 0.68 -10.29 0.30
C ALA A 28 0.88 -9.76 1.71
N SER A 29 2.04 -10.06 2.26
CA SER A 29 2.42 -9.52 3.56
C SER A 29 2.83 -8.06 3.40
N ILE A 30 2.88 -7.34 4.53
CA ILE A 30 3.36 -5.96 4.52
C ILE A 30 4.78 -5.91 3.97
N SER A 31 5.62 -6.87 4.33
CA SER A 31 7.00 -6.92 3.82
C SER A 31 7.04 -7.07 2.30
N GLU A 32 6.19 -7.94 1.77
CA GLU A 32 6.13 -8.15 0.33
C GLU A 32 5.63 -6.90 -0.40
N ILE A 33 4.60 -6.28 0.16
CA ILE A 33 4.06 -5.06 -0.43
C ILE A 33 5.11 -3.96 -0.43
N LYS A 34 5.78 -3.79 0.71
CA LYS A 34 6.81 -2.76 0.85
C LYS A 34 7.93 -2.98 -0.17
N ALA A 35 8.42 -4.20 -0.28
CA ALA A 35 9.50 -4.49 -1.21
C ALA A 35 9.08 -4.24 -2.66
N ALA A 36 7.83 -4.51 -2.98
CA ALA A 36 7.35 -4.37 -4.35
C ALA A 36 7.17 -2.92 -4.76
N ILE A 37 6.69 -2.05 -3.85
CA ILE A 37 6.34 -0.69 -4.25
C ILE A 37 7.37 0.35 -3.80
N GLU A 38 8.31 -0.01 -2.96
CA GLU A 38 9.32 0.93 -2.49
C GLU A 38 10.07 1.62 -3.63
N PRO A 39 10.45 0.92 -4.71
CA PRO A 39 11.11 1.60 -5.82
C PRO A 39 10.25 2.67 -6.46
N GLU A 40 8.95 2.55 -6.34
CA GLU A 40 8.02 3.51 -6.95
C GLU A 40 7.74 4.69 -6.02
N VAL A 41 7.51 4.40 -4.74
CA VAL A 41 7.05 5.44 -3.81
C VAL A 41 8.14 5.94 -2.87
N GLY A 42 9.29 5.29 -2.87
CA GLY A 42 10.38 5.66 -1.97
C GLY A 42 10.27 4.96 -0.63
N VAL A 43 11.28 5.16 0.19
CA VAL A 43 11.34 4.52 1.50
C VAL A 43 10.29 5.11 2.42
N ALA A 44 9.52 4.26 3.07
CA ALA A 44 8.54 4.66 4.06
C ALA A 44 8.52 3.63 5.17
N PRO A 45 8.23 4.05 6.41
CA PRO A 45 8.22 3.10 7.53
C PRO A 45 7.05 2.13 7.42
N ALA A 46 7.23 0.95 8.04
CA ALA A 46 6.18 -0.07 8.01
C ALA A 46 4.87 0.45 8.61
N SER A 47 4.95 1.36 9.57
CA SER A 47 3.74 1.92 10.17
C SER A 47 2.88 2.67 9.17
N SER A 48 3.50 3.32 8.19
CA SER A 48 2.75 4.01 7.14
C SER A 48 1.98 3.00 6.28
N TYR A 49 2.61 1.89 5.97
CA TYR A 49 1.95 0.84 5.21
C TYR A 49 0.78 0.26 6.00
N ARG A 50 1.02 -0.01 7.28
CA ARG A 50 -0.01 -0.58 8.14
C ARG A 50 -1.20 0.36 8.27
N SER A 51 -0.94 1.66 8.45
CA SER A 51 -2.02 2.63 8.55
C SER A 51 -2.87 2.68 7.30
N SER A 52 -2.21 2.66 6.14
CA SER A 52 -2.94 2.70 4.87
C SER A 52 -3.76 1.43 4.65
N LEU A 53 -3.22 0.29 5.06
CA LEU A 53 -3.88 -0.99 4.87
C LEU A 53 -5.09 -1.19 5.78
N GLN A 54 -5.27 -0.32 6.76
CA GLN A 54 -6.44 -0.37 7.63
C GLN A 54 -7.68 0.22 6.96
N ASP A 55 -7.54 0.76 5.77
CA ASP A 55 -8.69 1.30 5.04
C ASP A 55 -9.49 0.14 4.46
N GLU A 56 -10.53 -0.25 5.18
CA GLU A 56 -11.32 -1.42 4.83
C GLU A 56 -12.14 -1.25 3.57
N ARG A 57 -12.22 -0.04 3.05
CA ARG A 57 -12.89 0.17 1.76
C ARG A 57 -12.12 -0.46 0.62
N TYR A 58 -10.80 -0.58 0.76
CA TYR A 58 -9.94 -1.06 -0.31
C TYR A 58 -9.21 -2.34 0.03
N PHE A 59 -8.97 -2.60 1.31
CA PHE A 59 -8.11 -3.71 1.71
C PHE A 59 -8.81 -4.61 2.71
N GLU A 60 -8.50 -5.89 2.62
CA GLU A 60 -9.01 -6.87 3.57
C GLU A 60 -7.84 -7.57 4.23
N ARG A 61 -7.88 -7.66 5.55
CA ARG A 61 -6.87 -8.39 6.29
C ARG A 61 -7.17 -9.87 6.21
N VAL A 62 -6.25 -10.62 5.63
CA VAL A 62 -6.40 -12.06 5.48
C VAL A 62 -5.91 -12.78 6.74
N SER A 63 -4.77 -12.33 7.25
CA SER A 63 -4.22 -12.85 8.48
C SER A 63 -3.29 -11.78 9.02
N ARG A 64 -2.60 -12.09 10.11
CA ARG A 64 -1.75 -11.12 10.75
C ARG A 64 -0.68 -10.64 9.78
N GLY A 65 -0.69 -9.35 9.49
CA GLY A 65 0.28 -8.74 8.60
C GLY A 65 0.13 -9.11 7.14
N VAL A 66 -0.98 -9.74 6.75
CA VAL A 66 -1.21 -10.16 5.38
C VAL A 66 -2.53 -9.56 4.91
N PHE A 67 -2.50 -8.92 3.75
CA PHE A 67 -3.65 -8.18 3.23
C PHE A 67 -3.89 -8.51 1.77
N ARG A 68 -5.09 -8.24 1.33
CA ARG A 68 -5.44 -8.36 -0.08
C ARG A 68 -6.36 -7.23 -0.47
N LEU A 69 -6.50 -7.02 -1.77
CA LEU A 69 -7.43 -6.03 -2.28
C LEU A 69 -8.85 -6.54 -2.09
N ARG A 70 -9.71 -5.67 -1.56
CA ARG A 70 -11.10 -6.01 -1.34
C ARG A 70 -11.91 -6.02 -2.62
#